data_eb0336074ed59687ca15b79e1bbb9e17
#
_entry.id   eb0336074ed59687ca15b79e1bbb9e17
#
_cell.length_a   1.000
_cell.length_b   1.000
_cell.length_c   1.000
_cell.angle_alpha   90.00
_cell.angle_beta   90.00
_cell.angle_gamma   90.00
#
_symmetry.space_group_name_H-M   'P 1'
#
loop_
_entity.id
_entity.type
_entity.pdbx_description
1 polymer ?
#
loop_
_entity_poly.entity_id
_entity_poly.type
_entity_poly.pdbx_seq_one_letter_code
_entity_poly.pdbx_strand_id
1 'polypeptide(L)'
;MDDLLLQKCITFMDKKEALRQKHFFSNLDENAVIAYIYMYHKQEINFDALSSCEWIVKKAFSFTSPYRQAHPRIYAAMMAVSQQDPDTVVARVMAFEQQFNRSFAKNNGLAVLAFIAAEIQPVEYQPIYYTALSIYNRMKDLHRFLTNDQDVIYAGILAMTPHLKEDVVDELVIMDDLLMNEYHLDGDYARRLSYVLALCEGTATVKVRRAMELQAITNGWDRSINYLYFILPAVLANISVPFERVLEDYEEVSTFLKMQKDYGKFYNHTRSLHTCMILLQYYAEDNL
;
A
#
# COMPACT_ATOMS: atom_id res chain seq x y z
N MET A 1 -14.58 -9.93 18.82
CA MET A 1 -13.49 -10.46 17.95
C MET A 1 -13.62 -11.97 17.89
N ASP A 2 -13.79 -12.52 16.73
CA ASP A 2 -13.83 -13.97 16.54
C ASP A 2 -12.42 -14.60 16.62
N ASP A 3 -12.36 -15.95 16.71
CA ASP A 3 -11.10 -16.68 16.92
C ASP A 3 -10.12 -16.50 15.75
N LEU A 4 -10.62 -16.37 14.50
CA LEU A 4 -9.77 -16.19 13.32
C LEU A 4 -9.13 -14.80 13.33
N LEU A 5 -9.91 -13.76 13.60
CA LEU A 5 -9.41 -12.38 13.69
C LEU A 5 -8.40 -12.23 14.84
N LEU A 6 -8.68 -12.86 16.00
CA LEU A 6 -7.73 -12.89 17.12
C LEU A 6 -6.42 -13.56 16.71
N GLN A 7 -6.48 -14.70 16.00
CA GLN A 7 -5.29 -15.36 15.50
C GLN A 7 -4.48 -14.48 14.52
N LYS A 8 -5.15 -13.69 13.67
CA LYS A 8 -4.47 -12.72 12.80
C LYS A 8 -3.73 -11.64 13.59
N CYS A 9 -4.37 -11.12 14.64
CA CYS A 9 -3.73 -10.15 15.54
C CYS A 9 -2.47 -10.73 16.19
N ILE A 10 -2.56 -11.93 16.72
CA ILE A 10 -1.44 -12.64 17.38
C ILE A 10 -0.31 -12.89 16.36
N THR A 11 -0.64 -13.46 15.20
CA THR A 11 0.34 -13.73 14.14
C THR A 11 1.07 -12.47 13.68
N PHE A 12 0.34 -11.35 13.51
CA PHE A 12 0.95 -10.07 13.15
C PHE A 12 1.95 -9.60 14.21
N MET A 13 1.56 -9.66 15.47
CA MET A 13 2.39 -9.24 16.59
C MET A 13 3.64 -10.13 16.74
N ASP A 14 3.50 -11.44 16.62
CA ASP A 14 4.61 -12.39 16.71
C ASP A 14 5.62 -12.18 15.60
N LYS A 15 5.17 -12.03 14.34
CA LYS A 15 6.07 -11.77 13.21
C LYS A 15 6.78 -10.42 13.36
N LYS A 16 6.08 -9.37 13.77
CA LYS A 16 6.67 -8.04 14.03
C LYS A 16 7.72 -8.09 15.14
N GLU A 17 7.43 -8.81 16.22
CA GLU A 17 8.37 -8.99 17.34
C GLU A 17 9.60 -9.80 16.94
N ALA A 18 9.44 -10.90 16.17
CA ALA A 18 10.55 -11.70 15.66
C ALA A 18 11.50 -10.85 14.79
N LEU A 19 10.95 -9.98 13.93
CA LEU A 19 11.73 -9.01 13.14
C LEU A 19 12.47 -8.02 14.01
N ARG A 20 11.84 -7.50 15.06
CA ARG A 20 12.45 -6.56 16.01
C ARG A 20 13.62 -7.19 16.77
N GLN A 21 13.46 -8.43 17.22
CA GLN A 21 14.52 -9.16 17.94
C GLN A 21 15.74 -9.43 17.07
N LYS A 22 15.54 -9.72 15.80
CA LYS A 22 16.64 -9.96 14.86
C LYS A 22 17.35 -8.66 14.44
N HIS A 23 16.62 -7.52 14.38
CA HIS A 23 17.10 -6.23 13.90
C HIS A 23 16.71 -5.10 14.87
N PHE A 24 17.39 -5.02 16.00
CA PHE A 24 17.05 -4.14 17.13
C PHE A 24 16.91 -2.65 16.77
N PHE A 25 17.62 -2.16 15.76
CA PHE A 25 17.57 -0.77 15.29
C PHE A 25 16.67 -0.55 14.09
N SER A 26 15.83 -1.53 13.73
CA SER A 26 14.90 -1.38 12.60
C SER A 26 13.72 -0.48 12.93
N ASN A 27 13.22 0.23 11.91
CA ASN A 27 11.99 1.01 12.00
C ASN A 27 10.79 0.10 12.30
N LEU A 28 9.96 0.48 13.28
CA LEU A 28 8.77 -0.29 13.68
C LEU A 28 7.76 -0.44 12.53
N ASP A 29 7.59 0.61 11.71
CA ASP A 29 6.67 0.59 10.57
C ASP A 29 7.19 -0.31 9.44
N GLU A 30 8.51 -0.33 9.19
CA GLU A 30 9.12 -1.27 8.25
C GLU A 30 8.92 -2.72 8.67
N ASN A 31 9.10 -3.03 9.96
CA ASN A 31 8.84 -4.38 10.48
C ASN A 31 7.37 -4.78 10.35
N ALA A 32 6.43 -3.82 10.52
CA ALA A 32 5.02 -4.08 10.33
C ALA A 32 4.68 -4.41 8.87
N VAL A 33 5.24 -3.66 7.91
CA VAL A 33 5.06 -3.93 6.48
C VAL A 33 5.63 -5.30 6.10
N ILE A 34 6.83 -5.65 6.59
CA ILE A 34 7.43 -6.96 6.35
C ILE A 34 6.57 -8.07 6.96
N ALA A 35 6.11 -7.92 8.21
CA ALA A 35 5.21 -8.87 8.85
C ALA A 35 3.93 -9.08 8.03
N TYR A 36 3.33 -7.99 7.52
CA TYR A 36 2.16 -8.05 6.66
C TYR A 36 2.42 -8.80 5.36
N ILE A 37 3.56 -8.55 4.67
CA ILE A 37 3.94 -9.28 3.46
C ILE A 37 3.99 -10.79 3.71
N TYR A 38 4.65 -11.22 4.77
CA TYR A 38 4.72 -12.65 5.13
C TYR A 38 3.36 -13.24 5.52
N MET A 39 2.49 -12.46 6.18
CA MET A 39 1.11 -12.89 6.48
C MET A 39 0.29 -13.05 5.22
N TYR A 40 0.35 -12.08 4.30
CA TYR A 40 -0.38 -12.11 3.03
C TYR A 40 -0.04 -13.36 2.20
N HIS A 41 1.24 -13.73 2.16
CA HIS A 41 1.71 -14.93 1.48
C HIS A 41 1.58 -16.22 2.32
N LYS A 42 0.98 -16.16 3.52
CA LYS A 42 0.80 -17.30 4.45
C LYS A 42 2.11 -18.05 4.73
N GLN A 43 3.22 -17.32 4.87
CA GLN A 43 4.55 -17.88 5.09
C GLN A 43 5.12 -17.49 6.45
N GLU A 44 5.97 -18.39 7.02
CA GLU A 44 6.80 -18.05 8.15
C GLU A 44 8.04 -17.27 7.70
N ILE A 45 8.55 -16.38 8.58
CA ILE A 45 9.72 -15.56 8.26
C ILE A 45 10.97 -16.44 8.19
N ASN A 46 11.49 -16.60 6.98
CA ASN A 46 12.80 -17.21 6.77
C ASN A 46 13.87 -16.09 6.78
N PHE A 47 14.54 -15.91 7.91
CA PHE A 47 15.55 -14.85 8.08
C PHE A 47 16.78 -15.01 7.19
N ASP A 48 17.16 -16.24 6.83
CA ASP A 48 18.30 -16.50 5.95
C ASP A 48 17.93 -16.10 4.51
N ALA A 49 16.74 -16.48 4.04
CA ALA A 49 16.22 -16.05 2.74
C ALA A 49 16.06 -14.51 2.69
N LEU A 50 15.49 -13.89 3.73
CA LEU A 50 15.34 -12.45 3.81
C LEU A 50 16.70 -11.73 3.73
N SER A 51 17.69 -12.21 4.48
CA SER A 51 19.06 -11.65 4.48
C SER A 51 19.75 -11.83 3.13
N SER A 52 19.59 -12.99 2.50
CA SER A 52 20.11 -13.27 1.16
C SER A 52 19.50 -12.36 0.10
N CYS A 53 18.18 -12.17 0.12
CA CYS A 53 17.48 -11.25 -0.77
C CYS A 53 17.90 -9.79 -0.53
N GLU A 54 18.09 -9.37 0.73
CA GLU A 54 18.60 -8.02 1.06
C GLU A 54 20.00 -7.80 0.47
N TRP A 55 20.88 -8.78 0.54
CA TRP A 55 22.19 -8.72 -0.08
C TRP A 55 22.08 -8.60 -1.60
N ILE A 56 21.19 -9.37 -2.26
CA ILE A 56 20.96 -9.31 -3.70
C ILE A 56 20.46 -7.92 -4.11
N VAL A 57 19.47 -7.33 -3.41
CA VAL A 57 19.01 -5.95 -3.65
C VAL A 57 20.17 -4.97 -3.56
N LYS A 58 21.00 -5.07 -2.52
CA LYS A 58 22.15 -4.19 -2.34
C LYS A 58 23.23 -4.37 -3.42
N LYS A 59 23.38 -5.57 -3.97
CA LYS A 59 24.34 -5.88 -5.04
C LYS A 59 23.81 -5.44 -6.42
N ALA A 60 22.53 -5.66 -6.70
CA ALA A 60 21.93 -5.43 -8.01
C ALA A 60 21.74 -3.93 -8.32
N PHE A 61 21.46 -3.11 -7.28
CA PHE A 61 21.13 -1.71 -7.46
C PHE A 61 22.24 -0.79 -6.93
N SER A 62 22.45 0.37 -7.58
CA SER A 62 23.45 1.35 -7.15
C SER A 62 23.14 1.90 -5.76
N PHE A 63 24.16 2.38 -5.04
CA PHE A 63 24.02 2.94 -3.68
C PHE A 63 23.01 4.10 -3.64
N THR A 64 22.94 4.93 -4.68
CA THR A 64 22.02 6.07 -4.76
C THR A 64 20.65 5.72 -5.31
N SER A 65 20.37 4.45 -5.61
CA SER A 65 19.08 4.04 -6.14
C SER A 65 17.97 4.07 -5.08
N PRO A 66 16.71 4.32 -5.46
CA PRO A 66 15.57 4.23 -4.55
C PRO A 66 15.49 2.87 -3.83
N TYR A 67 15.88 1.79 -4.50
CA TYR A 67 15.89 0.42 -3.96
C TYR A 67 16.78 0.25 -2.75
N ARG A 68 17.88 1.01 -2.65
CA ARG A 68 18.82 0.92 -1.52
C ARG A 68 18.62 2.01 -0.49
N GLN A 69 18.11 3.18 -0.88
CA GLN A 69 17.99 4.34 -0.01
C GLN A 69 16.70 4.35 0.82
N ALA A 70 15.60 3.84 0.28
CA ALA A 70 14.33 3.88 0.99
C ALA A 70 14.19 2.68 1.95
N HIS A 71 13.75 1.53 1.44
CA HIS A 71 13.36 0.39 2.27
C HIS A 71 13.86 -0.94 1.68
N PRO A 72 15.20 -1.19 1.61
CA PRO A 72 15.75 -2.38 0.96
C PRO A 72 15.23 -3.70 1.55
N ARG A 73 14.88 -3.72 2.84
CA ARG A 73 14.32 -4.91 3.51
C ARG A 73 12.89 -5.21 3.08
N ILE A 74 12.08 -4.20 2.72
CA ILE A 74 10.73 -4.43 2.18
C ILE A 74 10.86 -5.12 0.82
N TYR A 75 11.72 -4.64 -0.07
CA TYR A 75 11.98 -5.29 -1.36
C TYR A 75 12.54 -6.70 -1.20
N ALA A 76 13.42 -6.90 -0.22
CA ALA A 76 13.94 -8.23 0.11
C ALA A 76 12.84 -9.17 0.61
N ALA A 77 11.88 -8.68 1.40
CA ALA A 77 10.75 -9.47 1.88
C ALA A 77 9.83 -9.88 0.72
N MET A 78 9.51 -8.95 -0.20
CA MET A 78 8.74 -9.27 -1.41
C MET A 78 9.42 -10.37 -2.24
N MET A 79 10.75 -10.25 -2.47
CA MET A 79 11.51 -11.29 -3.16
C MET A 79 11.50 -12.62 -2.42
N ALA A 80 11.69 -12.62 -1.10
CA ALA A 80 11.79 -13.84 -0.30
C ALA A 80 10.49 -14.64 -0.28
N VAL A 81 9.32 -13.96 -0.34
CA VAL A 81 8.00 -14.62 -0.36
C VAL A 81 7.53 -15.01 -1.75
N SER A 82 8.09 -14.42 -2.82
CA SER A 82 7.63 -14.63 -4.21
C SER A 82 7.85 -16.06 -4.73
N GLN A 83 8.66 -16.88 -4.05
CA GLN A 83 9.06 -18.23 -4.47
C GLN A 83 9.72 -18.28 -5.86
N GLN A 84 10.15 -17.15 -6.38
CA GLN A 84 10.87 -17.03 -7.64
C GLN A 84 12.36 -16.93 -7.37
N ASP A 85 13.15 -17.25 -8.39
CA ASP A 85 14.58 -16.99 -8.35
C ASP A 85 14.83 -15.47 -8.21
N PRO A 86 15.55 -15.02 -7.18
CA PRO A 86 15.78 -13.61 -6.91
C PRO A 86 16.44 -12.83 -8.07
N ASP A 87 17.35 -13.45 -8.83
CA ASP A 87 17.98 -12.81 -9.97
C ASP A 87 16.96 -12.61 -11.12
N THR A 88 16.00 -13.51 -11.26
CA THR A 88 14.87 -13.35 -12.20
C THR A 88 13.96 -12.19 -11.78
N VAL A 89 13.65 -12.04 -10.50
CA VAL A 89 12.86 -10.90 -9.98
C VAL A 89 13.60 -9.58 -10.27
N VAL A 90 14.90 -9.50 -9.98
CA VAL A 90 15.73 -8.32 -10.27
C VAL A 90 15.73 -8.00 -11.77
N ALA A 91 15.89 -9.00 -12.64
CA ALA A 91 15.86 -8.77 -14.09
C ALA A 91 14.51 -8.19 -14.54
N ARG A 92 13.39 -8.64 -13.99
CA ARG A 92 12.05 -8.11 -14.29
C ARG A 92 11.87 -6.69 -13.77
N VAL A 93 12.31 -6.40 -12.55
CA VAL A 93 12.30 -5.04 -11.99
C VAL A 93 13.06 -4.08 -12.90
N MET A 94 14.26 -4.47 -13.35
CA MET A 94 15.07 -3.66 -14.26
C MET A 94 14.39 -3.47 -15.63
N ALA A 95 13.78 -4.51 -16.17
CA ALA A 95 13.06 -4.42 -17.45
C ALA A 95 11.84 -3.50 -17.37
N PHE A 96 11.07 -3.59 -16.27
CA PHE A 96 9.96 -2.68 -16.01
C PHE A 96 10.45 -1.23 -15.88
N GLU A 97 11.46 -1.00 -15.05
CA GLU A 97 12.04 0.32 -14.83
C GLU A 97 12.57 0.92 -16.15
N GLN A 98 13.24 0.13 -17.00
CA GLN A 98 13.72 0.57 -18.31
C GLN A 98 12.58 1.06 -19.20
N GLN A 99 11.42 0.39 -19.17
CA GLN A 99 10.24 0.79 -19.94
C GLN A 99 9.67 2.12 -19.41
N PHE A 100 9.52 2.26 -18.10
CA PHE A 100 8.92 3.43 -17.48
C PHE A 100 9.83 4.66 -17.44
N ASN A 101 11.15 4.48 -17.36
CA ASN A 101 12.12 5.59 -17.39
C ASN A 101 12.13 6.37 -18.70
N ARG A 102 11.38 5.96 -19.71
CA ARG A 102 11.19 6.73 -20.96
C ARG A 102 10.41 8.03 -20.72
N SER A 103 9.54 8.05 -19.72
CA SER A 103 8.64 9.19 -19.41
C SER A 103 8.61 9.58 -17.96
N PHE A 104 9.06 8.74 -17.04
CA PHE A 104 9.00 8.97 -15.60
C PHE A 104 10.40 9.00 -15.00
N ALA A 105 10.64 9.97 -14.11
CA ALA A 105 11.90 10.01 -13.35
C ALA A 105 11.98 8.85 -12.34
N LYS A 106 13.21 8.40 -12.07
CA LYS A 106 13.47 7.42 -11.01
C LYS A 106 13.10 7.99 -9.65
N ASN A 107 12.19 7.33 -8.95
CA ASN A 107 11.74 7.72 -7.63
C ASN A 107 11.28 6.49 -6.82
N ASN A 108 10.95 6.68 -5.54
CA ASN A 108 10.51 5.59 -4.67
C ASN A 108 9.20 4.96 -5.15
N GLY A 109 8.27 5.74 -5.69
CA GLY A 109 7.00 5.23 -6.22
C GLY A 109 7.21 4.28 -7.40
N LEU A 110 8.07 4.65 -8.35
CA LEU A 110 8.42 3.79 -9.47
C LEU A 110 9.15 2.51 -9.02
N ALA A 111 10.00 2.60 -7.99
CA ALA A 111 10.68 1.44 -7.45
C ALA A 111 9.71 0.42 -6.82
N VAL A 112 8.75 0.88 -6.03
CA VAL A 112 7.70 0.03 -5.46
C VAL A 112 6.85 -0.58 -6.58
N LEU A 113 6.42 0.22 -7.54
CA LEU A 113 5.62 -0.24 -8.68
C LEU A 113 6.34 -1.33 -9.48
N ALA A 114 7.66 -1.18 -9.70
CA ALA A 114 8.46 -2.15 -10.43
C ALA A 114 8.53 -3.51 -9.71
N PHE A 115 8.63 -3.51 -8.38
CA PHE A 115 8.58 -4.75 -7.59
C PHE A 115 7.19 -5.40 -7.63
N ILE A 116 6.11 -4.62 -7.49
CA ILE A 116 4.74 -5.14 -7.63
C ILE A 116 4.55 -5.76 -9.01
N ALA A 117 4.96 -5.07 -10.07
CA ALA A 117 4.86 -5.57 -11.45
C ALA A 117 5.69 -6.83 -11.69
N ALA A 118 6.84 -6.99 -11.04
CA ALA A 118 7.68 -8.17 -11.18
C ALA A 118 7.06 -9.43 -10.56
N GLU A 119 6.14 -9.30 -9.60
CA GLU A 119 5.40 -10.42 -9.00
C GLU A 119 4.26 -10.91 -9.90
N ILE A 120 3.64 -10.02 -10.68
CA ILE A 120 2.51 -10.34 -11.56
C ILE A 120 3.05 -11.00 -12.84
N GLN A 121 2.72 -12.29 -13.10
CA GLN A 121 3.23 -13.07 -14.23
C GLN A 121 2.14 -13.60 -15.16
N PRO A 122 2.48 -13.82 -16.47
CA PRO A 122 3.49 -13.16 -17.31
C PRO A 122 2.99 -11.78 -17.71
N VAL A 123 3.85 -10.77 -17.75
CA VAL A 123 3.44 -9.39 -18.01
C VAL A 123 4.18 -8.80 -19.21
N GLU A 124 3.42 -8.27 -20.16
CA GLU A 124 3.91 -7.34 -21.15
C GLU A 124 3.89 -5.92 -20.56
N TYR A 125 5.04 -5.36 -20.24
CA TYR A 125 5.13 -4.04 -19.59
C TYR A 125 4.74 -2.88 -20.51
N GLN A 126 4.78 -3.08 -21.82
CA GLN A 126 4.49 -2.01 -22.78
C GLN A 126 3.02 -1.53 -22.73
N PRO A 127 1.99 -2.39 -22.73
CA PRO A 127 0.61 -1.95 -22.55
C PRO A 127 0.39 -1.22 -21.22
N ILE A 128 0.94 -1.74 -20.11
CA ILE A 128 0.86 -1.11 -18.80
C ILE A 128 1.48 0.29 -18.83
N TYR A 129 2.65 0.44 -19.43
CA TYR A 129 3.31 1.73 -19.58
C TYR A 129 2.43 2.74 -20.33
N TYR A 130 1.83 2.38 -21.47
CA TYR A 130 1.01 3.31 -22.23
C TYR A 130 -0.28 3.69 -21.48
N THR A 131 -0.92 2.74 -20.81
CA THR A 131 -2.10 3.01 -19.99
C THR A 131 -1.74 3.92 -18.80
N ALA A 132 -0.67 3.62 -18.08
CA ALA A 132 -0.20 4.45 -16.97
C ALA A 132 0.15 5.88 -17.44
N LEU A 133 0.85 6.00 -18.57
CA LEU A 133 1.21 7.30 -19.17
C LEU A 133 -0.04 8.09 -19.57
N SER A 134 -1.04 7.44 -20.14
CA SER A 134 -2.32 8.07 -20.49
C SER A 134 -3.04 8.61 -19.26
N ILE A 135 -3.20 7.79 -18.21
CA ILE A 135 -3.82 8.19 -16.93
C ILE A 135 -3.06 9.37 -16.33
N TYR A 136 -1.74 9.24 -16.20
CA TYR A 136 -0.88 10.27 -15.63
C TYR A 136 -0.99 11.60 -16.38
N ASN A 137 -0.94 11.59 -17.73
CA ASN A 137 -1.02 12.79 -18.54
C ASN A 137 -2.40 13.45 -18.42
N ARG A 138 -3.50 12.68 -18.46
CA ARG A 138 -4.85 13.24 -18.27
C ARG A 138 -5.00 13.90 -16.91
N MET A 139 -4.50 13.27 -15.84
CA MET A 139 -4.52 13.86 -14.49
C MET A 139 -3.63 15.12 -14.42
N LYS A 140 -2.48 15.11 -15.08
CA LYS A 140 -1.60 16.28 -15.15
C LYS A 140 -2.22 17.45 -15.92
N ASP A 141 -2.99 17.20 -16.98
CA ASP A 141 -3.70 18.23 -17.73
C ASP A 141 -4.83 18.85 -16.88
N LEU A 142 -5.52 18.04 -16.07
CA LEU A 142 -6.60 18.49 -15.19
C LEU A 142 -6.07 19.19 -13.91
N HIS A 143 -4.97 18.69 -13.36
CA HIS A 143 -4.41 19.13 -12.07
C HIS A 143 -2.91 19.44 -12.19
N ARG A 144 -2.54 20.34 -13.11
CA ARG A 144 -1.15 20.60 -13.52
C ARG A 144 -0.18 20.88 -12.38
N PHE A 145 -0.63 21.54 -11.31
CA PHE A 145 0.22 21.89 -10.17
C PHE A 145 0.23 20.86 -9.06
N LEU A 146 -0.67 19.89 -9.09
CA LEU A 146 -0.80 18.87 -8.07
C LEU A 146 -0.15 17.52 -8.50
N THR A 147 -0.14 17.21 -9.80
CA THR A 147 0.43 15.96 -10.30
C THR A 147 1.95 16.06 -10.37
N ASN A 148 2.62 15.11 -9.74
CA ASN A 148 4.08 15.03 -9.66
C ASN A 148 4.60 13.61 -9.97
N ASP A 149 5.92 13.45 -10.09
CA ASP A 149 6.55 12.18 -10.49
C ASP A 149 6.26 11.00 -9.52
N GLN A 150 5.88 11.26 -8.26
CA GLN A 150 5.50 10.21 -7.33
C GLN A 150 4.16 9.56 -7.69
N ASP A 151 3.31 10.24 -8.44
CA ASP A 151 1.98 9.73 -8.82
C ASP A 151 2.05 8.59 -9.84
N VAL A 152 3.24 8.32 -10.40
CA VAL A 152 3.46 7.16 -11.28
C VAL A 152 3.07 5.84 -10.63
N ILE A 153 3.22 5.70 -9.30
CA ILE A 153 2.83 4.48 -8.59
C ILE A 153 1.32 4.23 -8.74
N TYR A 154 0.49 5.26 -8.57
CA TYR A 154 -0.96 5.12 -8.64
C TYR A 154 -1.43 4.87 -10.06
N ALA A 155 -0.93 5.64 -11.03
CA ALA A 155 -1.24 5.44 -12.43
C ALA A 155 -0.82 4.05 -12.92
N GLY A 156 0.33 3.54 -12.44
CA GLY A 156 0.82 2.20 -12.76
C GLY A 156 -0.01 1.09 -12.12
N ILE A 157 -0.41 1.23 -10.86
CA ILE A 157 -1.30 0.25 -10.20
C ILE A 157 -2.64 0.19 -10.91
N LEU A 158 -3.24 1.35 -11.25
CA LEU A 158 -4.47 1.39 -12.04
C LEU A 158 -4.28 0.70 -13.40
N ALA A 159 -3.17 0.96 -14.10
CA ALA A 159 -2.88 0.33 -15.38
C ALA A 159 -2.67 -1.19 -15.31
N MET A 160 -2.30 -1.73 -14.15
CA MET A 160 -2.16 -3.17 -13.90
C MET A 160 -3.46 -3.82 -13.42
N THR A 161 -4.48 -3.03 -13.07
CA THR A 161 -5.76 -3.55 -12.54
C THR A 161 -6.55 -4.20 -13.68
N PRO A 162 -6.94 -5.49 -13.56
CA PRO A 162 -7.80 -6.13 -14.54
C PRO A 162 -9.14 -5.38 -14.68
N HIS A 163 -9.64 -5.28 -15.91
CA HIS A 163 -10.93 -4.64 -16.20
C HIS A 163 -11.04 -3.18 -15.73
N LEU A 164 -9.93 -2.43 -15.81
CA LEU A 164 -9.94 -0.99 -15.52
C LEU A 164 -11.04 -0.31 -16.35
N LYS A 165 -11.86 0.51 -15.69
CA LYS A 165 -12.92 1.26 -16.35
C LYS A 165 -12.33 2.26 -17.35
N GLU A 166 -12.95 2.39 -18.54
CA GLU A 166 -12.50 3.36 -19.55
C GLU A 166 -12.60 4.81 -19.05
N ASP A 167 -13.58 5.09 -18.19
CA ASP A 167 -13.86 6.40 -17.59
C ASP A 167 -13.18 6.62 -16.22
N VAL A 168 -12.18 5.81 -15.87
CA VAL A 168 -11.51 5.90 -14.56
C VAL A 168 -11.02 7.30 -14.22
N VAL A 169 -10.52 8.05 -15.21
CA VAL A 169 -10.05 9.42 -14.97
C VAL A 169 -11.19 10.37 -14.66
N ASP A 170 -12.34 10.20 -15.28
CA ASP A 170 -13.53 11.02 -14.98
C ASP A 170 -14.05 10.70 -13.57
N GLU A 171 -13.99 9.43 -13.15
CA GLU A 171 -14.29 9.03 -11.76
C GLU A 171 -13.28 9.64 -10.75
N LEU A 172 -11.99 9.69 -11.09
CA LEU A 172 -10.96 10.34 -10.26
C LEU A 172 -11.29 11.82 -10.04
N VAL A 173 -11.66 12.55 -11.10
CA VAL A 173 -12.02 13.98 -11.00
C VAL A 173 -13.23 14.19 -10.09
N ILE A 174 -14.27 13.35 -10.21
CA ILE A 174 -15.45 13.44 -9.35
C ILE A 174 -15.05 13.22 -7.88
N MET A 175 -14.20 12.22 -7.59
CA MET A 175 -13.74 11.97 -6.23
C MET A 175 -12.86 13.11 -5.69
N ASP A 176 -11.95 13.65 -6.50
CA ASP A 176 -11.14 14.82 -6.14
C ASP A 176 -12.01 16.00 -5.75
N ASP A 177 -13.01 16.33 -6.57
CA ASP A 177 -13.94 17.44 -6.31
C ASP A 177 -14.73 17.22 -5.00
N LEU A 178 -15.24 16.02 -4.76
CA LEU A 178 -15.93 15.67 -3.51
C LEU A 178 -14.99 15.85 -2.30
N LEU A 179 -13.79 15.30 -2.38
CA LEU A 179 -12.83 15.34 -1.27
C LEU A 179 -12.37 16.76 -0.96
N MET A 180 -12.12 17.59 -1.98
CA MET A 180 -11.69 18.98 -1.78
C MET A 180 -12.82 19.90 -1.35
N ASN A 181 -14.01 19.80 -1.98
CA ASN A 181 -15.08 20.78 -1.80
C ASN A 181 -16.00 20.44 -0.62
N GLU A 182 -16.32 19.14 -0.41
CA GLU A 182 -17.21 18.73 0.68
C GLU A 182 -16.46 18.40 1.96
N TYR A 183 -15.28 17.75 1.85
CA TYR A 183 -14.50 17.32 3.00
C TYR A 183 -13.29 18.20 3.29
N HIS A 184 -13.03 19.22 2.48
CA HIS A 184 -11.97 20.22 2.66
C HIS A 184 -10.56 19.61 2.78
N LEU A 185 -10.31 18.50 2.09
CA LEU A 185 -8.98 17.93 2.01
C LEU A 185 -8.06 18.79 1.16
N ASP A 186 -6.77 18.80 1.54
CA ASP A 186 -5.73 19.35 0.68
C ASP A 186 -5.67 18.60 -0.66
N GLY A 187 -5.45 19.33 -1.76
CA GLY A 187 -5.51 18.78 -3.10
C GLY A 187 -4.54 17.61 -3.34
N ASP A 188 -3.37 17.61 -2.69
CA ASP A 188 -2.42 16.49 -2.78
C ASP A 188 -2.97 15.22 -2.12
N TYR A 189 -3.63 15.38 -0.96
CA TYR A 189 -4.27 14.26 -0.26
C TYR A 189 -5.50 13.75 -1.01
N ALA A 190 -6.36 14.67 -1.47
CA ALA A 190 -7.57 14.35 -2.24
C ALA A 190 -7.21 13.48 -3.45
N ARG A 191 -6.26 13.94 -4.27
CA ARG A 191 -5.84 13.24 -5.49
C ARG A 191 -5.29 11.84 -5.20
N ARG A 192 -4.39 11.68 -4.22
CA ARG A 192 -3.82 10.38 -3.88
C ARG A 192 -4.88 9.43 -3.35
N LEU A 193 -5.83 9.94 -2.57
CA LEU A 193 -6.94 9.17 -2.06
C LEU A 193 -7.87 8.73 -3.21
N SER A 194 -8.16 9.59 -4.16
CA SER A 194 -8.98 9.27 -5.35
C SER A 194 -8.39 8.13 -6.16
N TYR A 195 -7.07 8.14 -6.41
CA TYR A 195 -6.40 7.02 -7.08
C TYR A 195 -6.63 5.68 -6.39
N VAL A 196 -6.54 5.68 -5.06
CA VAL A 196 -6.74 4.45 -4.27
C VAL A 196 -8.21 4.03 -4.26
N LEU A 197 -9.13 4.98 -4.12
CA LEU A 197 -10.56 4.73 -4.17
C LEU A 197 -11.02 4.24 -5.55
N ALA A 198 -10.33 4.61 -6.63
CA ALA A 198 -10.64 4.11 -7.96
C ALA A 198 -10.43 2.59 -8.09
N LEU A 199 -9.58 1.99 -7.24
CA LEU A 199 -9.39 0.53 -7.16
C LEU A 199 -10.53 -0.19 -6.44
N CYS A 200 -11.37 0.53 -5.71
CA CYS A 200 -12.47 -0.04 -4.94
C CYS A 200 -13.76 -0.09 -5.78
N GLU A 201 -14.68 -0.98 -5.41
CA GLU A 201 -16.00 -1.08 -6.03
C GLU A 201 -16.98 -0.01 -5.53
N GLY A 202 -17.96 0.33 -6.35
CA GLY A 202 -19.03 1.27 -6.02
C GLY A 202 -18.94 2.59 -6.79
N THR A 203 -19.84 3.53 -6.45
CA THR A 203 -19.86 4.88 -7.04
C THR A 203 -18.91 5.82 -6.30
N ALA A 204 -18.39 6.83 -6.97
CA ALA A 204 -17.48 7.83 -6.40
C ALA A 204 -17.98 8.38 -5.06
N THR A 205 -19.25 8.80 -4.98
CA THR A 205 -19.86 9.35 -3.76
C THR A 205 -19.88 8.36 -2.60
N VAL A 206 -20.19 7.09 -2.86
CA VAL A 206 -20.23 6.05 -1.82
C VAL A 206 -18.83 5.75 -1.30
N LYS A 207 -17.86 5.62 -2.22
CA LYS A 207 -16.46 5.36 -1.88
C LYS A 207 -15.87 6.48 -1.00
N VAL A 208 -16.06 7.73 -1.42
CA VAL A 208 -15.57 8.90 -0.66
C VAL A 208 -16.23 8.97 0.70
N ARG A 209 -17.58 8.86 0.78
CA ARG A 209 -18.29 8.93 2.05
C ARG A 209 -17.78 7.88 3.05
N ARG A 210 -17.70 6.60 2.66
CA ARG A 210 -17.22 5.52 3.53
C ARG A 210 -15.78 5.75 4.00
N ALA A 211 -14.91 6.18 3.10
CA ALA A 211 -13.53 6.50 3.45
C ALA A 211 -13.46 7.61 4.50
N MET A 212 -14.26 8.66 4.34
CA MET A 212 -14.28 9.80 5.26
C MET A 212 -14.95 9.47 6.60
N GLU A 213 -15.99 8.64 6.61
CA GLU A 213 -16.62 8.15 7.83
C GLU A 213 -15.63 7.33 8.68
N LEU A 214 -14.91 6.37 8.08
CA LEU A 214 -13.90 5.60 8.81
C LEU A 214 -12.75 6.49 9.28
N GLN A 215 -12.31 7.43 8.46
CA GLN A 215 -11.28 8.38 8.81
C GLN A 215 -11.65 9.23 10.05
N ALA A 216 -12.88 9.69 10.15
CA ALA A 216 -13.36 10.47 11.29
C ALA A 216 -13.30 9.68 12.61
N ILE A 217 -13.54 8.36 12.55
CA ILE A 217 -13.48 7.46 13.70
C ILE A 217 -12.03 7.16 14.10
N THR A 218 -11.14 6.98 13.11
CA THR A 218 -9.80 6.46 13.36
C THR A 218 -8.85 7.48 14.00
N ASN A 219 -8.92 8.78 13.65
CA ASN A 219 -7.87 9.71 14.06
C ASN A 219 -8.30 11.16 14.32
N GLY A 220 -9.53 11.51 14.00
CA GLY A 220 -9.80 12.94 13.82
C GLY A 220 -8.92 13.54 12.71
N TRP A 221 -9.19 14.79 12.36
CA TRP A 221 -8.51 15.51 11.27
C TRP A 221 -7.18 16.12 11.74
N ASP A 222 -6.18 15.31 12.07
CA ASP A 222 -4.83 15.84 12.27
C ASP A 222 -4.11 15.98 10.91
N ARG A 223 -4.08 17.21 10.38
CA ARG A 223 -3.48 17.55 9.10
C ARG A 223 -1.96 17.37 9.05
N SER A 224 -1.32 17.12 10.18
CA SER A 224 0.12 16.87 10.26
C SER A 224 0.52 15.44 9.90
N ILE A 225 -0.45 14.55 9.63
CA ILE A 225 -0.23 13.14 9.45
C ILE A 225 0.14 12.82 8.01
N ASN A 226 1.12 11.93 7.84
CA ASN A 226 1.53 11.38 6.55
C ASN A 226 0.32 10.72 5.84
N TYR A 227 0.14 11.00 4.55
CA TYR A 227 -0.95 10.51 3.69
C TYR A 227 -1.14 8.98 3.73
N LEU A 228 -0.11 8.19 4.05
CA LEU A 228 -0.20 6.73 4.19
C LEU A 228 -1.25 6.30 5.22
N TYR A 229 -1.46 7.12 6.26
CA TYR A 229 -2.48 6.84 7.28
C TYR A 229 -3.92 7.05 6.79
N PHE A 230 -4.10 7.69 5.62
CA PHE A 230 -5.42 7.85 4.99
C PHE A 230 -5.75 6.73 4.00
N ILE A 231 -4.73 6.18 3.34
CA ILE A 231 -4.91 5.22 2.25
C ILE A 231 -5.51 3.90 2.76
N LEU A 232 -4.91 3.29 3.78
CA LEU A 232 -5.38 1.99 4.27
C LEU A 232 -6.79 2.04 4.89
N PRO A 233 -7.15 3.04 5.72
CA PRO A 233 -8.55 3.21 6.14
C PRO A 233 -9.51 3.37 4.97
N ALA A 234 -9.14 4.09 3.92
CA ALA A 234 -10.00 4.28 2.75
C ALA A 234 -10.23 2.99 1.98
N VAL A 235 -9.19 2.16 1.80
CA VAL A 235 -9.33 0.83 1.19
C VAL A 235 -10.21 -0.05 2.07
N LEU A 236 -9.94 -0.11 3.37
CA LEU A 236 -10.69 -0.92 4.34
C LEU A 236 -12.18 -0.55 4.36
N ALA A 237 -12.51 0.76 4.29
CA ALA A 237 -13.89 1.23 4.27
C ALA A 237 -14.67 0.81 3.01
N ASN A 238 -13.97 0.44 1.94
CA ASN A 238 -14.55 0.17 0.63
C ASN A 238 -14.38 -1.28 0.15
N ILE A 239 -14.00 -2.20 1.03
CA ILE A 239 -14.03 -3.63 0.74
C ILE A 239 -15.47 -4.15 0.65
N SER A 240 -15.66 -5.31 0.03
CA SER A 240 -16.98 -5.95 -0.17
C SER A 240 -17.55 -6.59 1.11
N VAL A 241 -17.47 -5.87 2.23
CA VAL A 241 -17.98 -6.27 3.56
C VAL A 241 -18.92 -5.18 4.06
N PRO A 242 -20.01 -5.51 4.80
CA PRO A 242 -20.88 -4.50 5.42
C PRO A 242 -20.05 -3.52 6.26
N PHE A 243 -20.29 -2.23 6.03
CA PHE A 243 -19.47 -1.17 6.64
C PHE A 243 -19.54 -1.18 8.17
N GLU A 244 -20.72 -1.49 8.72
CA GLU A 244 -20.96 -1.63 10.16
C GLU A 244 -20.04 -2.72 10.77
N ARG A 245 -19.90 -3.87 10.09
CA ARG A 245 -18.98 -4.92 10.51
C ARG A 245 -17.52 -4.44 10.48
N VAL A 246 -17.14 -3.71 9.44
CA VAL A 246 -15.78 -3.12 9.37
C VAL A 246 -15.50 -2.22 10.57
N LEU A 247 -16.48 -1.42 11.00
CA LEU A 247 -16.34 -0.54 12.17
C LEU A 247 -16.19 -1.34 13.47
N GLU A 248 -17.04 -2.36 13.68
CA GLU A 248 -16.99 -3.22 14.86
C GLU A 248 -15.63 -3.94 14.95
N ASP A 249 -15.20 -4.59 13.87
CA ASP A 249 -13.92 -5.30 13.83
C ASP A 249 -12.73 -4.34 13.99
N TYR A 250 -12.83 -3.10 13.45
CA TYR A 250 -11.81 -2.07 13.63
C TYR A 250 -11.65 -1.68 15.11
N GLU A 251 -12.74 -1.45 15.83
CA GLU A 251 -12.71 -1.10 17.26
C GLU A 251 -12.13 -2.24 18.08
N GLU A 252 -12.48 -3.48 17.79
CA GLU A 252 -11.97 -4.67 18.49
C GLU A 252 -10.47 -4.85 18.29
N VAL A 253 -9.96 -4.81 17.04
CA VAL A 253 -8.53 -4.93 16.75
C VAL A 253 -7.75 -3.74 17.31
N SER A 254 -8.26 -2.52 17.17
CA SER A 254 -7.63 -1.32 17.72
C SER A 254 -7.52 -1.40 19.25
N THR A 255 -8.54 -1.93 19.93
CA THR A 255 -8.55 -2.15 21.37
C THR A 255 -7.54 -3.23 21.77
N PHE A 256 -7.47 -4.35 21.05
CA PHE A 256 -6.45 -5.37 21.25
C PHE A 256 -5.03 -4.81 21.13
N LEU A 257 -4.75 -4.07 20.05
CA LEU A 257 -3.43 -3.45 19.86
C LEU A 257 -3.10 -2.42 20.95
N LYS A 258 -4.07 -1.63 21.40
CA LYS A 258 -3.87 -0.63 22.47
C LYS A 258 -3.37 -1.26 23.78
N MET A 259 -3.68 -2.51 24.04
CA MET A 259 -3.23 -3.25 25.22
C MET A 259 -1.78 -3.77 25.07
N GLN A 260 -1.23 -3.74 23.84
CA GLN A 260 0.13 -4.21 23.59
C GLN A 260 1.16 -3.12 23.92
N LYS A 261 2.36 -3.54 24.34
CA LYS A 261 3.44 -2.67 24.83
C LYS A 261 3.83 -1.55 23.86
N ASP A 262 3.78 -1.83 22.54
CA ASP A 262 4.26 -0.91 21.50
C ASP A 262 3.23 0.15 21.09
N TYR A 263 1.99 0.11 21.60
CA TYR A 263 0.86 0.95 21.16
C TYR A 263 0.31 1.86 22.24
N GLY A 264 1.18 2.48 23.03
CA GLY A 264 0.79 3.45 24.06
C GLY A 264 0.10 4.70 23.48
N LYS A 265 -0.31 5.64 24.36
CA LYS A 265 -1.10 6.83 24.01
C LYS A 265 -0.56 7.70 22.85
N PHE A 266 0.73 7.65 22.59
CA PHE A 266 1.39 8.48 21.56
C PHE A 266 1.43 7.85 20.17
N TYR A 267 0.96 6.62 19.99
CA TYR A 267 1.06 5.85 18.75
C TYR A 267 -0.29 5.57 18.08
N ASN A 268 -1.24 6.51 18.19
CA ASN A 268 -2.58 6.33 17.62
C ASN A 268 -2.55 6.06 16.12
N HIS A 269 -1.68 6.75 15.37
CA HIS A 269 -1.58 6.61 13.91
C HIS A 269 -1.01 5.26 13.52
N THR A 270 0.10 4.85 14.13
CA THR A 270 0.70 3.53 13.94
C THR A 270 -0.29 2.42 14.28
N ARG A 271 -1.06 2.58 15.37
CA ARG A 271 -2.11 1.62 15.74
C ARG A 271 -3.20 1.53 14.68
N SER A 272 -3.70 2.66 14.17
CA SER A 272 -4.69 2.70 13.09
C SER A 272 -4.19 2.02 11.82
N LEU A 273 -2.95 2.32 11.42
CA LEU A 273 -2.32 1.69 10.26
C LEU A 273 -2.27 0.16 10.41
N HIS A 274 -1.77 -0.32 11.56
CA HIS A 274 -1.63 -1.75 11.80
C HIS A 274 -2.99 -2.44 11.97
N THR A 275 -3.99 -1.76 12.55
CA THR A 275 -5.38 -2.24 12.59
C THR A 275 -5.91 -2.48 11.17
N CYS A 276 -5.74 -1.51 10.27
CA CYS A 276 -6.15 -1.67 8.87
C CYS A 276 -5.40 -2.80 8.17
N MET A 277 -4.09 -2.95 8.39
CA MET A 277 -3.30 -4.04 7.80
C MET A 277 -3.83 -5.41 8.23
N ILE A 278 -4.11 -5.60 9.51
CA ILE A 278 -4.65 -6.86 10.04
C ILE A 278 -6.03 -7.15 9.44
N LEU A 279 -6.92 -6.16 9.40
CA LEU A 279 -8.28 -6.33 8.85
C LEU A 279 -8.29 -6.57 7.36
N LEU A 280 -7.46 -5.89 6.58
CA LEU A 280 -7.33 -6.16 5.15
C LEU A 280 -6.87 -7.60 4.89
N GLN A 281 -5.96 -8.12 5.71
CA GLN A 281 -5.54 -9.52 5.63
C GLN A 281 -6.65 -10.50 6.04
N TYR A 282 -7.40 -10.18 7.08
CA TYR A 282 -8.52 -10.99 7.55
C TYR A 282 -9.60 -11.11 6.47
N TYR A 283 -10.05 -9.99 5.91
CA TYR A 283 -11.09 -9.99 4.88
C TYR A 283 -10.64 -10.50 3.51
N ALA A 284 -9.34 -10.40 3.17
CA ALA A 284 -8.83 -10.99 1.94
C ALA A 284 -8.92 -12.53 1.93
N GLU A 285 -8.89 -13.18 3.11
CA GLU A 285 -9.02 -14.63 3.21
C GLU A 285 -10.46 -15.13 3.22
N ASP A 286 -11.40 -14.33 3.74
CA ASP A 286 -12.83 -14.69 3.74
C ASP A 286 -13.47 -14.62 2.34
N ASN A 287 -12.83 -13.94 1.38
CA ASN A 287 -13.31 -13.77 0.00
C ASN A 287 -12.57 -14.66 -1.02
N LEU A 288 -11.69 -15.56 -0.58
CA LEU A 288 -11.02 -16.58 -1.38
C LEU A 288 -11.55 -17.98 -1.04
#